data_1e54d25bcf24fbedfc5041fed70c0854
#
_entry.id   1e54d25bcf24fbedfc5041fed70c0854
#
_cell.length_a   1.000
_cell.length_b   1.000
_cell.length_c   1.000
_cell.angle_alpha   90.00
_cell.angle_beta   90.00
_cell.angle_gamma   90.00
#
_symmetry.space_group_name_H-M   'P 1'
#
loop_
_entity.id
_entity.type
_entity.pdbx_description
1 polymer ?
#
loop_
_entity_poly.entity_id
_entity_poly.type
_entity_poly.pdbx_seq_one_letter_code
_entity_poly.pdbx_strand_id
1 'polypeptide(L)'
;MRDVLAAGLATATVLMATPLLLAVPAAAHVTVQPKEAPADSYFQLTFTVPHGCNGSATTALRIKLPDGILSAKPQMKPGWNVEVKTRKLATPQQAPHGKMVDEVVDEVAWRGGPLPDNLYDTFGIVVRFPDQPDRSLYFPAVQECEKGTARWIEIPSDNQGADKLQTPAPVVRLKAKSP
;
A
#
# COMPACT_ATOMS: atom_id res chain seq x y z
N MET A 1 61.29 -59.20 25.01
CA MET A 1 60.42 -58.26 25.71
C MET A 1 60.32 -57.03 24.83
N ARG A 2 59.24 -56.88 24.13
CA ARG A 2 59.04 -55.74 23.19
C ARG A 2 57.64 -55.20 23.48
N ASP A 3 57.60 -54.00 24.12
CA ASP A 3 56.40 -53.28 24.43
C ASP A 3 55.88 -52.55 23.20
N VAL A 4 54.65 -52.84 22.79
CA VAL A 4 53.95 -52.18 21.68
C VAL A 4 53.02 -51.16 22.28
N LEU A 5 53.40 -49.88 22.15
CA LEU A 5 52.54 -48.72 22.49
C LEU A 5 51.46 -48.56 21.39
N ALA A 6 50.21 -48.77 21.76
CA ALA A 6 49.06 -48.47 20.92
C ALA A 6 48.67 -46.96 21.05
N ALA A 7 48.90 -46.21 19.99
CA ALA A 7 48.46 -44.82 19.91
C ALA A 7 46.98 -44.78 19.44
N GLY A 8 46.09 -44.39 20.35
CA GLY A 8 44.68 -44.16 20.04
C GLY A 8 44.46 -42.81 19.32
N LEU A 9 43.95 -42.81 18.07
CA LEU A 9 43.51 -41.65 17.34
C LEU A 9 42.09 -41.25 17.80
N ALA A 10 41.99 -40.16 18.52
CA ALA A 10 40.69 -39.55 18.86
C ALA A 10 40.23 -38.68 17.70
N THR A 11 39.22 -39.12 16.95
CA THR A 11 38.54 -38.35 15.93
C THR A 11 37.54 -37.39 16.56
N ALA A 12 37.85 -36.08 16.58
CA ALA A 12 36.95 -35.06 17.02
C ALA A 12 35.94 -34.76 15.90
N THR A 13 34.68 -35.14 16.10
CA THR A 13 33.58 -34.78 15.17
C THR A 13 33.12 -33.36 15.48
N VAL A 14 33.49 -32.40 14.59
CA VAL A 14 32.98 -31.02 14.67
C VAL A 14 31.58 -30.99 14.11
N LEU A 15 30.57 -30.86 14.96
CA LEU A 15 29.20 -30.57 14.54
C LEU A 15 29.13 -29.12 14.06
N MET A 16 29.08 -28.90 12.74
CA MET A 16 28.75 -27.60 12.18
C MET A 16 27.25 -27.32 12.38
N ALA A 17 26.92 -26.48 13.35
CA ALA A 17 25.57 -25.92 13.49
C ALA A 17 25.34 -24.92 12.37
N THR A 18 24.60 -25.30 11.33
CA THR A 18 24.10 -24.39 10.30
C THR A 18 23.08 -23.43 10.92
N PRO A 19 23.28 -22.09 10.87
CA PRO A 19 22.28 -21.15 11.33
C PRO A 19 21.04 -21.27 10.41
N LEU A 20 19.90 -21.62 11.00
CA LEU A 20 18.60 -21.59 10.33
C LEU A 20 18.23 -20.11 10.12
N LEU A 21 18.51 -19.57 8.95
CA LEU A 21 18.06 -18.25 8.54
C LEU A 21 16.53 -18.30 8.45
N LEU A 22 15.86 -17.78 9.48
CA LEU A 22 14.43 -17.50 9.46
C LEU A 22 14.19 -16.44 8.38
N ALA A 23 13.72 -16.85 7.21
CA ALA A 23 13.26 -15.95 6.17
C ALA A 23 12.03 -15.21 6.73
N VAL A 24 12.22 -13.95 7.11
CA VAL A 24 11.11 -13.05 7.42
C VAL A 24 10.36 -12.84 6.10
N PRO A 25 9.06 -13.15 5.99
CA PRO A 25 8.31 -12.88 4.78
C PRO A 25 8.41 -11.38 4.49
N ALA A 26 8.97 -11.01 3.35
CA ALA A 26 8.95 -9.64 2.87
C ALA A 26 7.50 -9.28 2.55
N ALA A 27 6.80 -8.65 3.50
CA ALA A 27 5.48 -8.12 3.26
C ALA A 27 5.60 -6.92 2.32
N ALA A 28 5.41 -7.15 1.03
CA ALA A 28 5.37 -6.07 0.06
C ALA A 28 3.98 -5.43 0.11
N HIS A 29 3.95 -4.19 0.61
CA HIS A 29 2.74 -3.41 0.84
C HIS A 29 2.18 -2.82 -0.46
N VAL A 30 0.88 -2.61 -0.53
CA VAL A 30 0.32 -1.67 -1.52
C VAL A 30 0.92 -0.29 -1.23
N THR A 31 1.51 0.31 -2.25
CA THR A 31 2.17 1.61 -2.13
C THR A 31 1.53 2.65 -3.02
N VAL A 32 1.81 3.94 -2.79
CA VAL A 32 1.36 5.04 -3.65
C VAL A 32 2.55 5.90 -4.07
N GLN A 33 2.51 6.39 -5.30
CA GLN A 33 3.41 7.40 -5.84
C GLN A 33 2.59 8.57 -6.40
N PRO A 34 3.13 9.82 -6.29
CA PRO A 34 4.33 10.20 -5.54
C PRO A 34 4.13 10.09 -4.02
N LYS A 35 5.22 10.03 -3.27
CA LYS A 35 5.17 10.08 -1.79
C LYS A 35 4.91 11.49 -1.25
N GLU A 36 5.24 12.50 -2.05
CA GLU A 36 5.06 13.91 -1.75
C GLU A 36 4.50 14.65 -2.97
N ALA A 37 3.63 15.62 -2.76
CA ALA A 37 3.05 16.42 -3.82
C ALA A 37 2.73 17.85 -3.33
N PRO A 38 2.71 18.86 -4.20
CA PRO A 38 2.29 20.20 -3.83
C PRO A 38 0.82 20.23 -3.37
N ALA A 39 0.53 20.95 -2.29
CA ALA A 39 -0.84 21.29 -1.92
C ALA A 39 -1.51 22.09 -3.05
N ASP A 40 -2.84 22.16 -3.06
CA ASP A 40 -3.63 22.90 -4.04
C ASP A 40 -3.29 22.55 -5.51
N SER A 41 -3.01 21.29 -5.81
CA SER A 41 -2.60 20.85 -7.15
C SER A 41 -3.38 19.61 -7.61
N TYR A 42 -3.46 19.44 -8.94
CA TYR A 42 -3.88 18.19 -9.54
C TYR A 42 -2.70 17.24 -9.66
N PHE A 43 -2.93 16.00 -9.27
CA PHE A 43 -1.89 14.97 -9.36
C PHE A 43 -2.49 13.62 -9.72
N GLN A 44 -1.74 12.85 -10.49
CA GLN A 44 -2.03 11.43 -10.71
C GLN A 44 -1.34 10.61 -9.62
N LEU A 45 -2.14 9.97 -8.78
CA LEU A 45 -1.68 8.95 -7.84
C LEU A 45 -1.61 7.61 -8.55
N THR A 46 -0.52 6.89 -8.33
CA THR A 46 -0.32 5.52 -8.83
C THR A 46 -0.16 4.57 -7.66
N PHE A 47 -1.15 3.74 -7.44
CA PHE A 47 -1.10 2.67 -6.45
C PHE A 47 -0.50 1.42 -7.08
N THR A 48 0.53 0.86 -6.46
CA THR A 48 1.18 -0.38 -6.91
C THR A 48 0.76 -1.53 -6.01
N VAL A 49 0.24 -2.59 -6.62
CA VAL A 49 -0.01 -3.89 -6.00
C VAL A 49 1.15 -4.80 -6.41
N PRO A 50 2.08 -5.13 -5.50
CA PRO A 50 3.34 -5.80 -5.87
C PRO A 50 3.21 -7.31 -6.09
N HIS A 51 2.18 -7.93 -5.55
CA HIS A 51 1.88 -9.37 -5.68
C HIS A 51 0.45 -9.66 -5.20
N GLY A 52 0.01 -10.89 -5.27
CA GLY A 52 -1.26 -11.36 -4.72
C GLY A 52 -1.25 -11.55 -3.19
N CYS A 53 -2.17 -12.37 -2.67
CA CYS A 53 -2.29 -12.67 -1.24
C CYS A 53 -1.86 -14.13 -0.99
N ASN A 54 -0.66 -14.35 -0.43
CA ASN A 54 -0.17 -15.70 -0.10
C ASN A 54 -0.28 -16.69 -1.26
N GLY A 55 0.19 -16.34 -2.44
CA GLY A 55 0.14 -17.17 -3.64
C GLY A 55 -1.19 -17.11 -4.41
N SER A 56 -2.16 -16.31 -3.97
CA SER A 56 -3.47 -16.19 -4.59
C SER A 56 -3.59 -14.89 -5.41
N ALA A 57 -4.14 -14.98 -6.61
CA ALA A 57 -4.28 -13.83 -7.51
C ALA A 57 -5.22 -12.75 -6.94
N THR A 58 -4.87 -11.47 -7.17
CA THR A 58 -5.70 -10.33 -6.79
C THR A 58 -6.89 -10.18 -7.74
N THR A 59 -8.09 -10.09 -7.20
CA THR A 59 -9.34 -9.94 -7.95
C THR A 59 -10.02 -8.59 -7.72
N ALA A 60 -9.62 -7.84 -6.66
CA ALA A 60 -10.06 -6.46 -6.48
C ALA A 60 -9.03 -5.65 -5.70
N LEU A 61 -8.95 -4.36 -6.03
CA LEU A 61 -8.28 -3.33 -5.23
C LEU A 61 -9.28 -2.23 -4.92
N ARG A 62 -9.44 -1.90 -3.64
CA ARG A 62 -10.30 -0.82 -3.17
C ARG A 62 -9.46 0.22 -2.45
N ILE A 63 -9.65 1.49 -2.81
CA ILE A 63 -8.93 2.63 -2.23
C ILE A 63 -9.96 3.59 -1.64
N LYS A 64 -9.88 3.81 -0.33
CA LYS A 64 -10.64 4.83 0.39
C LYS A 64 -9.96 6.19 0.22
N LEU A 65 -10.72 7.21 -0.15
CA LEU A 65 -10.20 8.56 -0.29
C LEU A 65 -10.30 9.33 1.04
N PRO A 66 -9.23 10.07 1.42
CA PRO A 66 -9.24 10.88 2.63
C PRO A 66 -10.10 12.13 2.48
N ASP A 67 -10.48 12.71 3.61
CA ASP A 67 -11.18 13.99 3.66
C ASP A 67 -10.33 15.11 3.05
N GLY A 68 -11.00 16.04 2.36
CA GLY A 68 -10.39 17.16 1.66
C GLY A 68 -10.18 16.92 0.16
N ILE A 69 -10.28 15.67 -0.31
CA ILE A 69 -10.27 15.37 -1.76
C ILE A 69 -11.68 15.65 -2.31
N LEU A 70 -11.85 16.80 -2.99
CA LEU A 70 -13.12 17.20 -3.58
C LEU A 70 -13.29 16.78 -5.04
N SER A 71 -12.21 16.32 -5.67
CA SER A 71 -12.22 15.82 -7.05
C SER A 71 -11.31 14.62 -7.16
N ALA A 72 -11.87 13.52 -7.66
CA ALA A 72 -11.14 12.28 -7.94
C ALA A 72 -11.70 11.61 -9.18
N LYS A 73 -10.80 11.14 -10.06
CA LYS A 73 -11.15 10.39 -11.27
C LYS A 73 -10.26 9.16 -11.38
N PRO A 74 -10.82 7.95 -11.22
CA PRO A 74 -10.06 6.73 -11.39
C PRO A 74 -9.71 6.49 -12.85
N GLN A 75 -8.59 5.83 -13.07
CA GLN A 75 -8.14 5.36 -14.36
C GLN A 75 -8.95 4.13 -14.80
N MET A 76 -9.44 4.14 -16.05
CA MET A 76 -9.91 2.93 -16.71
C MET A 76 -8.75 1.94 -16.87
N LYS A 77 -9.02 0.66 -16.63
CA LYS A 77 -8.02 -0.38 -16.72
C LYS A 77 -8.58 -1.59 -17.48
N PRO A 78 -7.95 -2.01 -18.61
CA PRO A 78 -8.37 -3.19 -19.35
C PRO A 78 -8.45 -4.43 -18.44
N GLY A 79 -9.54 -5.22 -18.58
CA GLY A 79 -9.77 -6.39 -17.75
C GLY A 79 -10.30 -6.12 -16.34
N TRP A 80 -10.49 -4.85 -15.97
CA TRP A 80 -11.01 -4.44 -14.66
C TRP A 80 -12.26 -3.56 -14.81
N ASN A 81 -13.28 -3.85 -14.03
CA ASN A 81 -14.43 -2.97 -13.87
C ASN A 81 -14.14 -1.94 -12.78
N VAL A 82 -14.42 -0.66 -13.05
CA VAL A 82 -14.18 0.43 -12.10
C VAL A 82 -15.50 0.82 -11.45
N GLU A 83 -15.55 0.74 -10.13
CA GLU A 83 -16.68 1.16 -9.30
C GLU A 83 -16.29 2.39 -8.49
N VAL A 84 -17.19 3.36 -8.39
CA VAL A 84 -17.01 4.58 -7.62
C VAL A 84 -18.14 4.70 -6.61
N LYS A 85 -17.81 4.73 -5.34
CA LYS A 85 -18.76 5.07 -4.27
C LYS A 85 -18.58 6.53 -3.89
N THR A 86 -19.69 7.21 -3.66
CA THR A 86 -19.71 8.59 -3.22
C THR A 86 -20.22 8.70 -1.78
N ARG A 87 -19.93 9.83 -1.14
CA ARG A 87 -20.51 10.24 0.15
C ARG A 87 -20.92 11.69 0.12
N LYS A 88 -21.98 12.00 0.85
CA LYS A 88 -22.40 13.38 1.05
C LYS A 88 -21.49 14.10 2.04
N LEU A 89 -21.23 15.37 1.78
CA LEU A 89 -20.56 16.26 2.71
C LEU A 89 -21.56 16.81 3.72
N ALA A 90 -21.11 17.02 4.95
CA ALA A 90 -21.95 17.65 5.97
C ALA A 90 -22.36 19.09 5.59
N THR A 91 -21.48 19.80 4.91
CA THR A 91 -21.70 21.11 4.30
C THR A 91 -21.12 21.13 2.90
N PRO A 92 -21.84 21.74 1.92
CA PRO A 92 -21.27 21.92 0.58
C PRO A 92 -19.96 22.69 0.63
N GLN A 93 -19.00 22.27 -0.19
CA GLN A 93 -17.67 22.89 -0.30
C GLN A 93 -17.43 23.39 -1.70
N GLN A 94 -16.62 24.43 -1.82
CA GLN A 94 -16.24 24.95 -3.12
C GLN A 94 -15.13 24.07 -3.73
N ALA A 95 -15.48 23.38 -4.79
CA ALA A 95 -14.52 22.64 -5.62
C ALA A 95 -13.78 23.59 -6.60
N PRO A 96 -12.75 23.10 -7.32
CA PRO A 96 -12.07 23.87 -8.35
C PRO A 96 -13.05 24.53 -9.33
N HIS A 97 -12.64 25.69 -9.85
CA HIS A 97 -13.45 26.52 -10.78
C HIS A 97 -14.77 27.04 -10.18
N GLY A 98 -14.83 27.16 -8.85
CA GLY A 98 -15.96 27.79 -8.16
C GLY A 98 -17.22 26.93 -8.04
N LYS A 99 -17.21 25.69 -8.50
CA LYS A 99 -18.36 24.79 -8.38
C LYS A 99 -18.57 24.36 -6.93
N MET A 100 -19.78 24.55 -6.40
CA MET A 100 -20.18 23.98 -5.12
C MET A 100 -20.50 22.48 -5.27
N VAL A 101 -19.95 21.66 -4.40
CA VAL A 101 -20.18 20.20 -4.34
C VAL A 101 -20.64 19.81 -2.94
N ASP A 102 -21.64 18.98 -2.88
CA ASP A 102 -22.20 18.38 -1.65
C ASP A 102 -21.96 16.88 -1.59
N GLU A 103 -21.39 16.31 -2.65
CA GLU A 103 -21.06 14.89 -2.76
C GLU A 103 -19.67 14.73 -3.36
N VAL A 104 -18.88 13.81 -2.80
CA VAL A 104 -17.50 13.52 -3.22
C VAL A 104 -17.27 12.01 -3.33
N VAL A 105 -16.25 11.62 -4.07
CA VAL A 105 -15.82 10.22 -4.13
C VAL A 105 -15.31 9.79 -2.76
N ASP A 106 -15.83 8.69 -2.27
CA ASP A 106 -15.52 8.08 -0.99
C ASP A 106 -14.55 6.90 -1.14
N GLU A 107 -14.86 6.02 -2.09
CA GLU A 107 -14.06 4.82 -2.40
C GLU A 107 -14.03 4.59 -3.90
N VAL A 108 -12.89 4.20 -4.41
CA VAL A 108 -12.72 3.67 -5.76
C VAL A 108 -12.36 2.19 -5.65
N ALA A 109 -12.99 1.35 -6.46
CA ALA A 109 -12.66 -0.07 -6.58
C ALA A 109 -12.42 -0.47 -8.03
N TRP A 110 -11.39 -1.26 -8.26
CA TRP A 110 -11.19 -2.03 -9.49
C TRP A 110 -11.48 -3.48 -9.17
N ARG A 111 -12.38 -4.11 -9.95
CA ARG A 111 -12.76 -5.51 -9.80
C ARG A 111 -12.56 -6.25 -11.11
N GLY A 112 -11.97 -7.42 -11.06
CA GLY A 112 -11.67 -8.25 -12.23
C GLY A 112 -10.24 -8.73 -12.27
N GLY A 113 -9.53 -8.49 -13.35
CA GLY A 113 -8.22 -9.05 -13.58
C GLY A 113 -8.33 -10.50 -14.05
N PRO A 114 -7.83 -11.51 -13.31
CA PRO A 114 -7.05 -11.40 -12.07
C PRO A 114 -5.61 -10.94 -12.29
N LEU A 115 -5.00 -10.33 -11.28
CA LEU A 115 -3.56 -10.08 -11.23
C LEU A 115 -2.88 -11.29 -10.58
N PRO A 116 -2.11 -12.10 -11.32
CA PRO A 116 -1.37 -13.24 -10.77
C PRO A 116 -0.44 -12.85 -9.61
N ASP A 117 -0.23 -13.77 -8.66
CA ASP A 117 0.58 -13.51 -7.47
C ASP A 117 2.04 -13.14 -7.79
N ASN A 118 2.60 -13.70 -8.83
CA ASN A 118 3.98 -13.46 -9.26
C ASN A 118 4.17 -12.22 -10.16
N LEU A 119 3.13 -11.40 -10.34
CA LEU A 119 3.17 -10.18 -11.12
C LEU A 119 2.76 -8.98 -10.27
N TYR A 120 3.20 -7.79 -10.68
CA TYR A 120 2.72 -6.53 -10.10
C TYR A 120 1.86 -5.78 -11.10
N ASP A 121 1.01 -4.90 -10.60
CA ASP A 121 0.24 -3.98 -11.44
C ASP A 121 0.01 -2.64 -10.73
N THR A 122 -0.39 -1.63 -11.50
CA THR A 122 -0.62 -0.28 -11.01
C THR A 122 -2.04 0.21 -11.29
N PHE A 123 -2.58 1.03 -10.40
CA PHE A 123 -3.94 1.57 -10.44
C PHE A 123 -3.90 3.08 -10.22
N GLY A 124 -4.44 3.84 -11.15
CA GLY A 124 -4.32 5.31 -11.16
C GLY A 124 -5.57 6.03 -10.66
N ILE A 125 -5.39 7.11 -9.91
CA ILE A 125 -6.46 8.07 -9.58
C ILE A 125 -5.90 9.48 -9.80
N VAL A 126 -6.52 10.28 -10.64
CA VAL A 126 -6.25 11.72 -10.68
C VAL A 126 -7.08 12.39 -9.59
N VAL A 127 -6.42 13.09 -8.67
CA VAL A 127 -7.05 13.83 -7.57
C VAL A 127 -6.66 15.30 -7.62
N ARG A 128 -7.47 16.16 -6.98
CA ARG A 128 -7.02 17.47 -6.58
C ARG A 128 -6.78 17.48 -5.09
N PHE A 129 -5.54 17.80 -4.70
CA PHE A 129 -5.16 17.96 -3.30
C PHE A 129 -5.72 19.24 -2.70
N PRO A 130 -6.12 19.22 -1.40
CA PRO A 130 -6.51 20.42 -0.68
C PRO A 130 -5.32 21.38 -0.48
N ASP A 131 -5.62 22.65 -0.26
CA ASP A 131 -4.62 23.65 0.14
C ASP A 131 -4.30 23.52 1.64
N GLN A 132 -3.58 22.46 1.98
CA GLN A 132 -3.18 22.13 3.35
C GLN A 132 -1.76 21.58 3.34
N PRO A 133 -0.74 22.44 3.20
CA PRO A 133 0.66 22.01 3.24
C PRO A 133 0.98 21.32 4.57
N ASP A 134 1.98 20.45 4.54
CA ASP A 134 2.44 19.59 5.63
C ASP A 134 1.45 18.50 6.11
N ARG A 135 0.25 18.45 5.56
CA ARG A 135 -0.70 17.38 5.86
C ARG A 135 -0.30 16.07 5.18
N SER A 136 -0.41 14.96 5.93
CA SER A 136 -0.33 13.61 5.40
C SER A 136 -1.73 13.11 5.04
N LEU A 137 -1.91 12.68 3.81
CA LEU A 137 -3.15 12.09 3.31
C LEU A 137 -2.97 10.57 3.20
N TYR A 138 -3.71 9.82 4.00
CA TYR A 138 -3.68 8.36 4.02
C TYR A 138 -4.79 7.82 3.13
N PHE A 139 -4.45 6.79 2.35
CA PHE A 139 -5.35 6.13 1.39
C PHE A 139 -5.51 4.66 1.78
N PRO A 140 -6.35 4.32 2.75
CA PRO A 140 -6.57 2.94 3.14
C PRO A 140 -6.90 2.07 1.92
N ALA A 141 -6.15 0.99 1.74
CA ALA A 141 -6.27 0.09 0.61
C ALA A 141 -6.67 -1.31 1.08
N VAL A 142 -7.63 -1.92 0.40
CA VAL A 142 -8.04 -3.31 0.61
C VAL A 142 -7.82 -4.07 -0.69
N GLN A 143 -6.97 -5.07 -0.63
CA GLN A 143 -6.67 -5.99 -1.71
C GLN A 143 -7.44 -7.29 -1.48
N GLU A 144 -8.38 -7.60 -2.35
CA GLU A 144 -9.15 -8.84 -2.32
C GLU A 144 -8.52 -9.82 -3.32
N CYS A 145 -8.29 -11.05 -2.89
CA CYS A 145 -7.74 -12.10 -3.73
C CYS A 145 -8.76 -13.24 -3.90
N GLU A 146 -8.53 -14.18 -4.83
CA GLU A 146 -9.35 -15.38 -4.96
C GLU A 146 -9.45 -16.14 -3.63
N LYS A 147 -8.35 -16.11 -2.85
CA LYS A 147 -8.30 -16.65 -1.49
C LYS A 147 -7.66 -15.62 -0.58
N GLY A 148 -8.46 -15.08 0.36
CA GLY A 148 -7.97 -14.14 1.35
C GLY A 148 -8.08 -12.67 0.96
N THR A 149 -7.71 -11.82 1.90
CA THR A 149 -7.78 -10.36 1.77
C THR A 149 -6.63 -9.76 2.56
N ALA A 150 -5.88 -8.84 1.94
CA ALA A 150 -4.89 -8.02 2.61
C ALA A 150 -5.46 -6.60 2.85
N ARG A 151 -5.23 -6.05 4.05
CA ARG A 151 -5.78 -4.76 4.47
C ARG A 151 -4.65 -3.81 4.84
N TRP A 152 -4.33 -2.87 4.00
CA TRP A 152 -3.33 -1.82 4.19
C TRP A 152 -4.04 -0.56 4.67
N ILE A 153 -4.45 -0.54 5.94
CA ILE A 153 -5.41 0.44 6.46
C ILE A 153 -4.95 1.14 7.75
N GLU A 154 -3.83 0.74 8.33
CA GLU A 154 -3.35 1.33 9.58
C GLU A 154 -2.85 2.76 9.34
N ILE A 155 -3.32 3.68 10.15
CA ILE A 155 -2.91 5.08 10.17
C ILE A 155 -2.22 5.33 11.52
N PRO A 156 -0.99 5.88 11.55
CA PRO A 156 -0.31 6.13 12.80
C PRO A 156 -1.09 7.12 13.66
N SER A 157 -1.19 6.85 14.95
CA SER A 157 -1.68 7.82 15.94
C SER A 157 -0.53 8.73 16.38
N ASP A 158 -0.85 9.85 17.04
CA ASP A 158 0.13 10.87 17.46
C ASP A 158 1.31 10.31 18.29
N ASN A 159 1.12 9.15 18.94
CA ASN A 159 2.13 8.50 19.78
C ASN A 159 2.75 7.24 19.14
N GLN A 160 2.40 6.90 17.90
CA GLN A 160 2.88 5.69 17.23
C GLN A 160 3.66 6.04 15.96
N GLY A 161 4.93 5.66 15.91
CA GLY A 161 5.73 5.80 14.71
C GLY A 161 5.20 4.94 13.56
N ALA A 162 5.27 5.45 12.34
CA ALA A 162 4.81 4.73 11.13
C ALA A 162 5.60 3.42 10.90
N ASP A 163 6.81 3.31 11.40
CA ASP A 163 7.69 2.14 11.36
C ASP A 163 7.18 0.95 12.19
N LYS A 164 6.24 1.19 13.10
CA LYS A 164 5.63 0.15 13.96
C LYS A 164 4.35 -0.46 13.38
N LEU A 165 3.86 0.09 12.26
CA LEU A 165 2.65 -0.42 11.61
C LEU A 165 3.00 -1.64 10.77
N GLN A 166 2.18 -2.68 10.85
CA GLN A 166 2.37 -3.90 10.06
C GLN A 166 1.65 -3.83 8.71
N THR A 167 0.53 -3.13 8.66
CA THR A 167 -0.30 -2.97 7.46
C THR A 167 -0.62 -1.49 7.21
N PRO A 168 0.41 -0.62 7.06
CA PRO A 168 0.22 0.81 6.92
C PRO A 168 -0.56 1.19 5.67
N ALA A 169 -1.46 2.15 5.81
CA ALA A 169 -2.14 2.74 4.67
C ALA A 169 -1.14 3.52 3.78
N PRO A 170 -1.24 3.40 2.44
CA PRO A 170 -0.49 4.27 1.54
C PRO A 170 -0.67 5.74 1.89
N VAL A 171 0.40 6.52 1.87
CA VAL A 171 0.39 7.92 2.30
C VAL A 171 1.08 8.84 1.32
N VAL A 172 0.52 10.04 1.12
CA VAL A 172 1.11 11.16 0.39
C VAL A 172 1.21 12.36 1.32
N ARG A 173 2.40 12.93 1.45
CA ARG A 173 2.62 14.16 2.20
C ARG A 173 2.47 15.37 1.29
N LEU A 174 1.64 16.31 1.69
CA LEU A 174 1.50 17.58 0.97
C LEU A 174 2.63 18.53 1.34
N LYS A 175 3.21 19.18 0.36
CA LYS A 175 4.23 20.23 0.50
C LYS A 175 3.64 21.57 0.17
N ALA A 176 4.22 22.63 0.69
CA ALA A 176 3.90 23.97 0.22
C ALA A 176 4.10 24.06 -1.29
N LYS A 177 3.23 24.79 -1.96
CA LYS A 177 3.36 25.06 -3.39
C LYS A 177 4.59 25.93 -3.60
N SER A 178 5.51 25.49 -4.43
CA SER A 178 6.64 26.34 -4.82
C SER A 178 6.12 27.59 -5.54
N PRO A 179 6.71 28.76 -5.28
CA PRO A 179 6.30 30.02 -5.91
C PRO A 179 6.49 30.01 -7.44
#